data_28f817305eeb96da7b9dd91bafccd2f2
#
_entry.id   28f817305eeb96da7b9dd91bafccd2f2
#
_cell.length_a   1.000
_cell.length_b   1.000
_cell.length_c   1.000
_cell.angle_alpha   90.00
_cell.angle_beta   90.00
_cell.angle_gamma   90.00
#
_symmetry.space_group_name_H-M   'P 1'
#
loop_
_entity.id
_entity.type
_entity.pdbx_description
1 polymer ?
#
loop_
_entity_poly.entity_id
_entity_poly.type
_entity_poly.pdbx_seq_one_letter_code
_entity_poly.pdbx_strand_id
1 'polypeptide(L)'
;LFTKISSELQSVKIDGKEAICEERSPKDIIHRMAVGVRHAGDDGSASFRIPGLVTSNKGTLLGVYDVRYNSSVDLQEYVDVGLSRSTDCGKTWEKMRLPLSFGEYDGLPAAQNGVGDPSILVDTQTNTIWVVAAWTHGMGNQRAWWSSHPGMDLYQTAQLVMAKSTDDGKTWSKPINITEQVKDPSWYFLLQGPGRGITMSDGTLVFPTQFIDSTRVPNAGIMYSKDRGKTWQMHNMARTNTTEAQVVEIEPGVLMLNMRDNRGGSR
;
A
#
# COMPACT_ATOMS: atom_id res chain seq x y z
N LEU A 1 -3.38 -16.20 -24.97
CA LEU A 1 -2.54 -14.97 -24.99
C LEU A 1 -1.58 -14.88 -23.78
N PHE A 2 -1.35 -15.98 -23.04
CA PHE A 2 -0.47 -16.03 -21.85
C PHE A 2 0.81 -16.82 -22.04
N THR A 3 1.15 -17.22 -23.24
CA THR A 3 2.28 -18.15 -23.51
C THR A 3 3.57 -17.48 -24.02
N LYS A 4 3.68 -16.14 -23.94
CA LYS A 4 4.87 -15.43 -24.49
C LYS A 4 5.59 -14.49 -23.51
N ILE A 5 5.33 -14.60 -22.19
CA ILE A 5 6.04 -13.77 -21.19
C ILE A 5 7.22 -14.50 -20.52
N SER A 6 7.45 -15.75 -20.80
CA SER A 6 8.46 -16.57 -20.11
C SER A 6 9.86 -16.58 -20.71
N SER A 7 10.13 -15.85 -21.80
CA SER A 7 11.43 -15.95 -22.49
C SER A 7 12.34 -14.72 -22.41
N GLU A 8 11.99 -13.68 -21.64
CA GLU A 8 12.79 -12.44 -21.53
C GLU A 8 12.94 -11.87 -20.12
N LEU A 9 12.88 -12.69 -19.07
CA LEU A 9 13.41 -12.30 -17.78
C LEU A 9 14.94 -12.41 -17.82
N GLN A 10 15.58 -11.39 -18.38
CA GLN A 10 17.02 -11.22 -18.27
C GLN A 10 17.40 -11.07 -16.80
N SER A 11 18.49 -11.72 -16.39
CA SER A 11 19.06 -11.69 -15.05
C SER A 11 19.15 -10.26 -14.50
N VAL A 12 18.52 -10.01 -13.36
CA VAL A 12 18.71 -8.75 -12.62
C VAL A 12 20.02 -8.84 -11.88
N LYS A 13 21.00 -8.01 -12.21
CA LYS A 13 22.25 -7.90 -11.45
C LYS A 13 22.02 -7.09 -10.19
N ILE A 14 22.24 -7.71 -9.04
CA ILE A 14 22.17 -7.06 -7.71
C ILE A 14 23.60 -7.05 -7.16
N ASP A 15 24.13 -5.86 -6.86
CA ASP A 15 25.50 -5.66 -6.36
C ASP A 15 26.56 -6.38 -7.21
N GLY A 16 26.41 -6.39 -8.54
CA GLY A 16 27.34 -7.05 -9.48
C GLY A 16 27.29 -8.58 -9.50
N LYS A 17 26.42 -9.21 -8.72
CA LYS A 17 26.13 -10.64 -8.76
C LYS A 17 24.79 -10.90 -9.41
N GLU A 18 24.72 -11.88 -10.29
CA GLU A 18 23.44 -12.33 -10.83
C GLU A 18 22.60 -12.92 -9.70
N ALA A 19 21.48 -12.26 -9.40
CA ALA A 19 20.44 -12.87 -8.61
C ALA A 19 19.65 -13.80 -9.53
N ILE A 20 20.14 -15.01 -9.68
CA ILE A 20 19.42 -16.06 -10.39
C ILE A 20 18.33 -16.56 -9.45
N CYS A 21 17.12 -16.05 -9.61
CA CYS A 21 15.95 -16.86 -9.25
C CYS A 21 15.96 -18.00 -10.27
N GLU A 22 16.46 -19.17 -9.87
CA GLU A 22 16.48 -20.35 -10.73
C GLU A 22 15.11 -20.51 -11.39
N GLU A 23 15.06 -20.55 -12.72
CA GLU A 23 13.83 -20.90 -13.44
C GLU A 23 13.36 -22.25 -12.89
N ARG A 24 12.24 -22.22 -12.20
CA ARG A 24 11.62 -23.47 -11.73
C ARG A 24 11.13 -24.21 -12.97
N SER A 25 11.52 -25.47 -13.09
CA SER A 25 11.01 -26.30 -14.17
C SER A 25 9.46 -26.29 -14.14
N PRO A 26 8.76 -26.34 -15.26
CA PRO A 26 7.31 -26.45 -15.30
C PRO A 26 6.75 -27.58 -14.42
N LYS A 27 7.54 -28.60 -14.13
CA LYS A 27 7.19 -29.71 -13.22
C LYS A 27 7.17 -29.29 -11.75
N ASP A 28 7.98 -28.29 -11.36
CA ASP A 28 8.00 -27.77 -9.99
C ASP A 28 6.86 -26.80 -9.71
N ILE A 29 6.27 -26.19 -10.75
CA ILE A 29 5.12 -25.28 -10.65
C ILE A 29 3.83 -26.03 -10.30
N ILE A 30 3.69 -27.30 -10.72
CA ILE A 30 2.47 -28.09 -10.54
C ILE A 30 2.19 -28.43 -9.06
N HIS A 31 3.19 -28.40 -8.19
CA HIS A 31 3.09 -28.84 -6.79
C HIS A 31 3.10 -27.70 -5.75
N ARG A 32 3.31 -26.44 -6.15
CA ARG A 32 3.28 -25.28 -5.25
C ARG A 32 2.47 -24.15 -5.86
N MET A 33 1.18 -24.13 -5.58
CA MET A 33 0.30 -23.06 -6.07
C MET A 33 0.60 -21.69 -5.43
N ALA A 34 1.09 -21.66 -4.18
CA ALA A 34 1.45 -20.43 -3.48
C ALA A 34 2.31 -20.72 -2.23
N VAL A 35 3.03 -19.71 -1.75
CA VAL A 35 3.63 -19.67 -0.42
C VAL A 35 2.84 -18.68 0.41
N GLY A 36 2.23 -19.14 1.51
CA GLY A 36 1.57 -18.25 2.46
C GLY A 36 2.62 -17.44 3.22
N VAL A 37 2.52 -16.10 3.15
CA VAL A 37 3.41 -15.19 3.89
C VAL A 37 2.99 -15.13 5.35
N ARG A 38 1.68 -15.09 5.59
CA ARG A 38 1.03 -15.10 6.92
C ARG A 38 -0.30 -15.82 6.82
N HIS A 39 -0.72 -16.42 7.94
CA HIS A 39 -1.99 -17.12 8.08
C HIS A 39 -2.78 -16.54 9.26
N ALA A 40 -4.08 -16.69 9.25
CA ALA A 40 -4.91 -16.35 10.40
C ALA A 40 -4.39 -17.08 11.65
N GLY A 41 -4.24 -16.33 12.75
CA GLY A 41 -3.64 -16.82 13.99
C GLY A 41 -2.14 -16.52 14.14
N ASP A 42 -1.41 -16.26 13.05
CA ASP A 42 -0.02 -15.82 13.15
C ASP A 42 0.07 -14.47 13.83
N ASP A 43 1.14 -14.25 14.60
CA ASP A 43 1.45 -12.99 15.28
C ASP A 43 0.27 -12.45 16.15
N GLY A 44 -0.64 -13.33 16.60
CA GLY A 44 -1.81 -12.97 17.42
C GLY A 44 -2.95 -12.30 16.67
N SER A 45 -2.95 -12.35 15.33
CA SER A 45 -3.99 -11.73 14.50
C SER A 45 -5.16 -12.66 14.22
N ALA A 46 -6.36 -12.11 14.06
CA ALA A 46 -7.52 -12.84 13.56
C ALA A 46 -7.44 -13.07 12.04
N SER A 47 -6.86 -12.11 11.30
CA SER A 47 -6.70 -12.24 9.86
C SER A 47 -5.66 -11.27 9.29
N PHE A 48 -5.18 -11.58 8.09
CA PHE A 48 -4.36 -10.69 7.26
C PHE A 48 -5.12 -10.38 5.97
N ARG A 49 -5.14 -9.10 5.57
CA ARG A 49 -5.85 -8.66 4.36
C ARG A 49 -5.04 -7.59 3.62
N ILE A 50 -5.55 -7.20 2.46
CA ILE A 50 -5.06 -6.05 1.67
C ILE A 50 -3.56 -6.16 1.35
N PRO A 51 -3.12 -7.20 0.63
CA PRO A 51 -1.71 -7.41 0.35
C PRO A 51 -1.19 -6.47 -0.73
N GLY A 52 0.05 -6.01 -0.56
CA GLY A 52 0.87 -5.37 -1.59
C GLY A 52 2.23 -6.06 -1.68
N LEU A 53 2.82 -6.09 -2.87
CA LEU A 53 4.11 -6.73 -3.10
C LEU A 53 4.97 -5.86 -4.03
N VAL A 54 6.22 -5.63 -3.62
CA VAL A 54 7.24 -4.98 -4.44
C VAL A 54 8.58 -5.68 -4.29
N THR A 55 9.48 -5.41 -5.23
CA THR A 55 10.88 -5.85 -5.15
C THR A 55 11.75 -4.61 -4.99
N SER A 56 12.63 -4.59 -3.98
CA SER A 56 13.61 -3.52 -3.81
C SER A 56 14.73 -3.60 -4.86
N ASN A 57 15.52 -2.53 -4.98
CA ASN A 57 16.69 -2.54 -5.89
C ASN A 57 17.74 -3.62 -5.52
N LYS A 58 17.65 -4.15 -4.30
CA LYS A 58 18.52 -5.26 -3.83
C LYS A 58 17.93 -6.64 -4.11
N GLY A 59 16.77 -6.70 -4.78
CA GLY A 59 16.05 -7.95 -5.04
C GLY A 59 15.30 -8.53 -3.87
N THR A 60 15.20 -7.80 -2.75
CA THR A 60 14.39 -8.22 -1.62
C THR A 60 12.92 -8.08 -1.98
N LEU A 61 12.14 -9.14 -1.81
CA LEU A 61 10.69 -9.08 -1.88
C LEU A 61 10.14 -8.48 -0.58
N LEU A 62 9.22 -7.54 -0.70
CA LEU A 62 8.59 -6.84 0.41
C LEU A 62 7.07 -7.00 0.28
N GLY A 63 6.49 -7.83 1.15
CA GLY A 63 5.05 -8.03 1.23
C GLY A 63 4.48 -7.17 2.36
N VAL A 64 3.59 -6.22 2.03
CA VAL A 64 2.85 -5.39 2.98
C VAL A 64 1.42 -5.86 3.07
N TYR A 65 0.77 -5.71 4.23
CA TYR A 65 -0.60 -6.16 4.47
C TYR A 65 -1.18 -5.55 5.75
N ASP A 66 -2.50 -5.60 5.91
CA ASP A 66 -3.18 -5.38 7.19
C ASP A 66 -2.96 -6.54 8.13
N VAL A 67 -2.63 -6.22 9.38
CA VAL A 67 -2.67 -7.12 10.53
C VAL A 67 -3.93 -6.79 11.33
N ARG A 68 -4.96 -7.62 11.20
CA ARG A 68 -6.27 -7.39 11.83
C ARG A 68 -6.39 -8.28 13.06
N TYR A 69 -6.29 -7.68 14.24
CA TYR A 69 -6.13 -8.43 15.49
C TYR A 69 -7.42 -9.03 16.00
N ASN A 70 -8.54 -8.30 15.96
CA ASN A 70 -9.79 -8.76 16.58
C ASN A 70 -10.73 -9.48 15.61
N SER A 71 -10.74 -9.07 14.34
CA SER A 71 -11.67 -9.59 13.34
C SER A 71 -11.16 -9.29 11.93
N SER A 72 -11.89 -9.72 10.90
CA SER A 72 -11.58 -9.42 9.49
C SER A 72 -12.20 -8.11 8.98
N VAL A 73 -12.84 -7.31 9.83
CA VAL A 73 -13.54 -6.07 9.44
C VAL A 73 -12.57 -4.97 9.04
N ASP A 74 -13.07 -4.03 8.23
CA ASP A 74 -12.32 -2.86 7.82
C ASP A 74 -12.23 -1.82 8.96
N LEU A 75 -11.37 -0.82 8.80
CA LEU A 75 -11.23 0.31 9.71
C LEU A 75 -12.61 0.98 9.97
N GLN A 76 -12.94 1.32 11.19
CA GLN A 76 -12.10 1.40 12.38
C GLN A 76 -12.13 0.09 13.14
N GLU A 77 -10.96 -0.42 13.49
CA GLU A 77 -10.74 -1.58 14.35
C GLU A 77 -9.24 -1.60 14.73
N TYR A 78 -8.83 -2.52 15.61
CA TYR A 78 -7.42 -2.73 15.89
C TYR A 78 -6.74 -3.37 14.68
N VAL A 79 -6.09 -2.53 13.91
CA VAL A 79 -5.38 -2.89 12.67
C VAL A 79 -4.05 -2.15 12.66
N ASP A 80 -2.99 -2.86 12.32
CA ASP A 80 -1.67 -2.31 12.01
C ASP A 80 -1.27 -2.66 10.58
N VAL A 81 -0.31 -1.94 10.04
CA VAL A 81 0.34 -2.31 8.78
C VAL A 81 1.52 -3.21 9.07
N GLY A 82 1.42 -4.47 8.64
CA GLY A 82 2.49 -5.44 8.68
C GLY A 82 3.32 -5.47 7.41
N LEU A 83 4.59 -5.89 7.55
CA LEU A 83 5.49 -6.10 6.42
C LEU A 83 6.38 -7.31 6.68
N SER A 84 6.50 -8.18 5.69
CA SER A 84 7.46 -9.27 5.66
C SER A 84 8.44 -9.13 4.50
N ARG A 85 9.69 -9.55 4.74
CA ARG A 85 10.77 -9.51 3.76
C ARG A 85 11.17 -10.92 3.37
N SER A 86 11.54 -11.10 2.11
CA SER A 86 12.19 -12.31 1.63
C SER A 86 13.43 -11.94 0.81
N THR A 87 14.55 -12.56 1.10
CA THR A 87 15.83 -12.36 0.38
C THR A 87 16.21 -13.58 -0.45
N ASP A 88 15.32 -14.56 -0.58
CA ASP A 88 15.52 -15.85 -1.25
C ASP A 88 14.43 -16.14 -2.30
N CYS A 89 13.95 -15.09 -2.99
CA CYS A 89 12.92 -15.18 -4.02
C CYS A 89 11.58 -15.76 -3.50
N GLY A 90 11.20 -15.44 -2.27
CA GLY A 90 9.93 -15.83 -1.67
C GLY A 90 9.88 -17.27 -1.15
N LYS A 91 11.02 -17.96 -1.06
CA LYS A 91 11.08 -19.30 -0.47
C LYS A 91 10.82 -19.26 1.02
N THR A 92 11.42 -18.27 1.71
CA THR A 92 11.17 -18.00 3.14
C THR A 92 10.89 -16.52 3.36
N TRP A 93 10.21 -16.22 4.46
CA TRP A 93 9.83 -14.87 4.84
C TRP A 93 10.28 -14.59 6.27
N GLU A 94 10.89 -13.43 6.48
CA GLU A 94 11.34 -12.97 7.79
C GLU A 94 10.14 -12.69 8.72
N LYS A 95 10.43 -12.55 10.01
CA LYS A 95 9.45 -12.10 11.00
C LYS A 95 8.82 -10.78 10.56
N MET A 96 7.52 -10.65 10.82
CA MET A 96 6.77 -9.44 10.56
C MET A 96 7.40 -8.23 11.26
N ARG A 97 7.38 -7.11 10.57
CA ARG A 97 7.64 -5.77 11.10
C ARG A 97 6.38 -4.95 10.97
N LEU A 98 6.28 -3.89 11.76
CA LEU A 98 5.14 -2.95 11.72
C LEU A 98 5.63 -1.58 11.25
N PRO A 99 5.66 -1.31 9.94
CA PRO A 99 6.01 0.01 9.39
C PRO A 99 5.13 1.13 9.93
N LEU A 100 3.85 0.85 10.14
CA LEU A 100 2.87 1.76 10.71
C LEU A 100 2.06 1.02 11.76
N SER A 101 2.09 1.51 12.98
CA SER A 101 1.34 1.05 14.13
C SER A 101 1.21 2.21 15.11
N PHE A 102 0.03 2.39 15.68
CA PHE A 102 -0.21 3.44 16.67
C PHE A 102 -0.48 2.89 18.07
N GLY A 103 -1.05 1.69 18.17
CA GLY A 103 -1.40 1.10 19.45
C GLY A 103 -2.35 1.99 20.26
N GLU A 104 -2.09 2.13 21.57
CA GLU A 104 -2.73 3.15 22.40
C GLU A 104 -2.09 4.50 22.08
N TYR A 105 -2.90 5.45 21.64
CA TYR A 105 -2.43 6.78 21.26
C TYR A 105 -3.43 7.85 21.70
N ASP A 106 -2.90 8.93 22.26
CA ASP A 106 -3.66 10.10 22.74
C ASP A 106 -4.88 9.74 23.61
N GLY A 107 -4.67 8.81 24.55
CA GLY A 107 -5.66 8.35 25.50
C GLY A 107 -6.73 7.41 24.96
N LEU A 108 -6.64 7.03 23.68
CA LEU A 108 -7.57 6.08 23.06
C LEU A 108 -6.94 4.70 22.89
N PRO A 109 -7.72 3.62 23.02
CA PRO A 109 -7.24 2.26 22.85
C PRO A 109 -6.86 1.95 21.39
N ALA A 110 -6.08 0.90 21.18
CA ALA A 110 -5.61 0.49 19.86
C ALA A 110 -6.74 0.29 18.84
N ALA A 111 -7.91 -0.21 19.25
CA ALA A 111 -9.08 -0.36 18.39
C ALA A 111 -9.66 0.96 17.88
N GLN A 112 -9.25 2.10 18.44
CA GLN A 112 -9.60 3.43 17.97
C GLN A 112 -8.41 4.17 17.32
N ASN A 113 -7.35 3.43 16.99
CA ASN A 113 -6.13 3.93 16.35
C ASN A 113 -5.71 3.06 15.17
N GLY A 114 -6.63 2.36 14.54
CA GLY A 114 -6.31 1.47 13.45
C GLY A 114 -5.70 2.18 12.25
N VAL A 115 -4.68 1.56 11.67
CA VAL A 115 -4.02 2.01 10.44
C VAL A 115 -3.97 0.85 9.45
N GLY A 116 -4.49 1.05 8.23
CA GLY A 116 -4.64 -0.05 7.28
C GLY A 116 -4.82 0.37 5.83
N ASP A 117 -5.18 -0.61 5.01
CA ASP A 117 -5.25 -0.53 3.56
C ASP A 117 -3.91 -0.08 2.92
N PRO A 118 -2.77 -0.74 3.23
CA PRO A 118 -1.46 -0.23 2.85
C PRO A 118 -1.21 -0.24 1.36
N SER A 119 -0.39 0.71 0.91
CA SER A 119 0.28 0.68 -0.38
C SER A 119 1.78 0.87 -0.19
N ILE A 120 2.59 0.14 -0.97
CA ILE A 120 4.05 0.17 -0.88
C ILE A 120 4.68 0.63 -2.19
N LEU A 121 5.76 1.40 -2.11
CA LEU A 121 6.51 1.89 -3.27
C LEU A 121 8.01 1.84 -2.98
N VAL A 122 8.80 1.49 -3.99
CA VAL A 122 10.26 1.60 -3.98
C VAL A 122 10.66 2.76 -4.88
N ASP A 123 11.33 3.77 -4.33
CA ASP A 123 12.05 4.76 -5.14
C ASP A 123 13.25 4.06 -5.78
N THR A 124 13.15 3.75 -7.06
CA THR A 124 14.16 2.99 -7.79
C THR A 124 15.49 3.73 -7.95
N GLN A 125 15.55 5.04 -7.69
CA GLN A 125 16.78 5.80 -7.78
C GLN A 125 17.57 5.85 -6.46
N THR A 126 16.88 5.76 -5.32
CA THR A 126 17.51 5.85 -3.98
C THR A 126 17.38 4.57 -3.17
N ASN A 127 16.58 3.60 -3.63
CA ASN A 127 16.12 2.44 -2.87
C ASN A 127 15.40 2.80 -1.56
N THR A 128 14.86 4.00 -1.45
CA THR A 128 13.96 4.36 -0.34
C THR A 128 12.63 3.65 -0.54
N ILE A 129 12.18 2.93 0.48
CA ILE A 129 10.91 2.24 0.47
C ILE A 129 9.90 3.07 1.23
N TRP A 130 8.74 3.31 0.64
CA TRP A 130 7.64 4.06 1.21
C TRP A 130 6.44 3.14 1.44
N VAL A 131 5.82 3.25 2.60
CA VAL A 131 4.53 2.66 2.90
C VAL A 131 3.57 3.78 3.26
N VAL A 132 2.39 3.77 2.67
CA VAL A 132 1.30 4.71 2.97
C VAL A 132 0.07 3.94 3.38
N ALA A 133 -0.69 4.46 4.35
CA ALA A 133 -1.92 3.85 4.83
C ALA A 133 -2.89 4.89 5.38
N ALA A 134 -4.16 4.52 5.49
CA ALA A 134 -5.16 5.33 6.17
C ALA A 134 -5.13 5.05 7.67
N TRP A 135 -5.08 6.09 8.49
CA TRP A 135 -5.15 6.02 9.95
C TRP A 135 -6.45 6.65 10.44
N THR A 136 -7.14 5.93 11.31
CA THR A 136 -8.37 6.40 11.95
C THR A 136 -8.11 6.62 13.44
N HIS A 137 -8.53 7.75 13.98
CA HIS A 137 -8.36 8.11 15.39
C HIS A 137 -9.68 8.58 15.99
N GLY A 138 -10.18 7.84 16.97
CA GLY A 138 -11.33 8.27 17.79
C GLY A 138 -12.67 8.42 17.07
N MET A 139 -12.84 7.89 15.86
CA MET A 139 -14.05 8.04 15.05
C MET A 139 -15.19 7.08 15.46
N GLY A 140 -15.14 6.52 16.66
CA GLY A 140 -16.10 5.54 17.17
C GLY A 140 -15.95 4.15 16.52
N ASN A 141 -16.95 3.30 16.70
CA ASN A 141 -16.93 1.91 16.20
C ASN A 141 -17.55 1.76 14.80
N GLN A 142 -17.71 2.84 14.05
CA GLN A 142 -18.24 2.80 12.69
C GLN A 142 -17.07 2.66 11.69
N ARG A 143 -17.36 2.07 10.55
CA ARG A 143 -16.37 1.97 9.48
C ARG A 143 -15.94 3.35 9.01
N ALA A 144 -14.64 3.56 8.83
CA ALA A 144 -14.04 4.83 8.42
C ALA A 144 -14.67 5.39 7.13
N TRP A 145 -15.09 4.54 6.22
CA TRP A 145 -15.80 4.91 5.00
C TRP A 145 -17.06 5.77 5.25
N TRP A 146 -17.74 5.53 6.38
CA TRP A 146 -18.97 6.23 6.75
C TRP A 146 -18.75 7.27 7.85
N SER A 147 -17.79 7.03 8.75
CA SER A 147 -17.56 7.87 9.93
C SER A 147 -16.55 9.00 9.69
N SER A 148 -15.77 8.96 8.60
CA SER A 148 -14.89 10.07 8.27
C SER A 148 -15.67 11.27 7.73
N HIS A 149 -15.33 12.48 8.20
CA HIS A 149 -15.99 13.74 7.90
C HIS A 149 -15.08 14.69 7.10
N PRO A 150 -15.62 15.74 6.49
CA PRO A 150 -14.83 16.83 5.93
C PRO A 150 -13.94 17.50 6.97
N GLY A 151 -12.92 18.21 6.51
CA GLY A 151 -11.95 18.89 7.36
C GLY A 151 -10.64 18.12 7.49
N MET A 152 -9.83 18.52 8.46
CA MET A 152 -8.49 17.97 8.74
C MET A 152 -8.36 17.49 10.19
N ASP A 153 -9.41 17.63 10.99
CA ASP A 153 -9.39 17.29 12.40
C ASP A 153 -9.14 15.79 12.60
N LEU A 154 -8.17 15.45 13.46
CA LEU A 154 -7.74 14.10 13.73
C LEU A 154 -8.85 13.18 14.25
N TYR A 155 -9.77 13.73 15.06
CA TYR A 155 -10.88 12.99 15.66
C TYR A 155 -12.10 12.83 14.74
N GLN A 156 -12.11 13.51 13.60
CA GLN A 156 -13.27 13.55 12.71
C GLN A 156 -12.99 13.04 11.31
N THR A 157 -11.75 13.13 10.85
CA THR A 157 -11.38 12.70 9.50
C THR A 157 -10.20 11.73 9.53
N ALA A 158 -10.31 10.66 8.75
CA ALA A 158 -9.20 9.73 8.58
C ALA A 158 -7.98 10.45 8.00
N GLN A 159 -6.83 10.11 8.52
CA GLN A 159 -5.55 10.70 8.16
C GLN A 159 -4.80 9.80 7.18
N LEU A 160 -4.08 10.38 6.24
CA LEU A 160 -3.17 9.66 5.37
C LEU A 160 -1.75 9.76 5.94
N VAL A 161 -1.20 8.62 6.32
CA VAL A 161 0.10 8.54 7.00
C VAL A 161 1.08 7.68 6.21
N MET A 162 2.35 8.01 6.32
CA MET A 162 3.44 7.32 5.64
C MET A 162 4.54 6.93 6.62
N ALA A 163 5.28 5.88 6.27
CA ALA A 163 6.60 5.59 6.83
C ALA A 163 7.58 5.28 5.70
N LYS A 164 8.88 5.52 5.95
CA LYS A 164 9.94 5.21 4.99
C LYS A 164 11.04 4.37 5.61
N SER A 165 11.66 3.55 4.78
CA SER A 165 12.86 2.79 5.08
C SER A 165 13.97 3.12 4.08
N THR A 166 15.19 3.28 4.57
CA THR A 166 16.39 3.49 3.74
C THR A 166 17.37 2.32 3.85
N ASP A 167 17.01 1.28 4.57
CA ASP A 167 17.83 0.10 4.86
C ASP A 167 17.19 -1.20 4.37
N ASP A 168 16.47 -1.10 3.24
CA ASP A 168 15.85 -2.24 2.57
C ASP A 168 14.69 -2.86 3.38
N GLY A 169 13.91 -2.04 4.06
CA GLY A 169 12.74 -2.45 4.84
C GLY A 169 13.05 -3.08 6.20
N LYS A 170 14.28 -2.95 6.70
CA LYS A 170 14.67 -3.50 8.01
C LYS A 170 14.17 -2.62 9.15
N THR A 171 14.33 -1.30 9.02
CA THR A 171 13.83 -0.31 9.97
C THR A 171 13.01 0.76 9.28
N TRP A 172 12.15 1.43 10.04
CA TRP A 172 11.16 2.36 9.52
C TRP A 172 11.20 3.69 10.30
N SER A 173 10.93 4.78 9.61
CA SER A 173 10.76 6.08 10.25
C SER A 173 9.53 6.07 11.18
N LYS A 174 9.45 7.08 12.05
CA LYS A 174 8.17 7.42 12.70
C LYS A 174 7.12 7.74 11.62
N PRO A 175 5.82 7.57 11.91
CA PRO A 175 4.74 7.96 11.01
C PRO A 175 4.84 9.44 10.61
N ILE A 176 4.60 9.72 9.34
CA ILE A 176 4.58 11.05 8.74
C ILE A 176 3.15 11.30 8.27
N ASN A 177 2.45 12.23 8.88
CA ASN A 177 1.11 12.61 8.43
C ASN A 177 1.21 13.55 7.22
N ILE A 178 0.61 13.16 6.10
CA ILE A 178 0.62 13.93 4.86
C ILE A 178 -0.77 14.44 4.47
N THR A 179 -1.77 14.27 5.34
CA THR A 179 -3.17 14.62 5.06
C THR A 179 -3.32 16.04 4.54
N GLU A 180 -2.73 17.02 5.21
CA GLU A 180 -2.83 18.44 4.83
C GLU A 180 -2.17 18.77 3.48
N GLN A 181 -1.27 17.90 2.99
CA GLN A 181 -0.62 18.08 1.70
C GLN A 181 -1.51 17.64 0.53
N VAL A 182 -2.37 16.64 0.77
CA VAL A 182 -3.04 15.90 -0.32
C VAL A 182 -4.55 15.85 -0.23
N LYS A 183 -5.16 16.08 0.93
CA LYS A 183 -6.61 16.04 1.10
C LYS A 183 -7.23 17.43 0.87
N ASP A 184 -8.26 17.50 0.06
CA ASP A 184 -9.14 18.66 0.01
C ASP A 184 -10.01 18.67 1.29
N PRO A 185 -10.11 19.81 2.02
CA PRO A 185 -10.90 19.88 3.25
C PRO A 185 -12.39 19.61 3.05
N SER A 186 -12.92 19.72 1.84
CA SER A 186 -14.33 19.40 1.56
C SER A 186 -14.58 17.90 1.41
N TRP A 187 -13.55 17.06 1.25
CA TRP A 187 -13.72 15.62 1.11
C TRP A 187 -13.97 14.94 2.45
N TYR A 188 -14.81 13.91 2.42
CA TYR A 188 -15.11 13.09 3.59
C TYR A 188 -13.98 12.14 3.95
N PHE A 189 -13.36 11.51 2.96
CA PHE A 189 -12.35 10.49 3.16
C PHE A 189 -11.32 10.55 2.05
N LEU A 190 -10.05 10.37 2.38
CA LEU A 190 -8.97 10.15 1.43
C LEU A 190 -8.15 8.96 1.90
N LEU A 191 -7.90 8.02 1.02
CA LEU A 191 -6.94 6.93 1.23
C LEU A 191 -6.23 6.60 -0.09
N GLN A 192 -5.14 5.85 0.02
CA GLN A 192 -4.40 5.36 -1.14
C GLN A 192 -5.17 4.21 -1.83
N GLY A 193 -4.83 3.91 -3.07
CA GLY A 193 -5.17 2.63 -3.68
C GLY A 193 -4.32 1.54 -3.04
N PRO A 194 -4.93 0.51 -2.41
CA PRO A 194 -4.18 -0.55 -1.74
C PRO A 194 -3.29 -1.32 -2.73
N GLY A 195 -2.15 -1.82 -2.26
CA GLY A 195 -1.24 -2.62 -3.06
C GLY A 195 0.09 -1.94 -3.30
N ARG A 196 0.31 -1.29 -4.44
CA ARG A 196 1.59 -0.64 -4.73
C ARG A 196 1.48 0.65 -5.51
N GLY A 197 2.44 1.56 -5.24
CA GLY A 197 2.79 2.68 -6.10
C GLY A 197 3.93 2.32 -7.06
N ILE A 198 4.38 3.31 -7.84
CA ILE A 198 5.46 3.18 -8.81
C ILE A 198 6.44 4.35 -8.71
N THR A 199 7.66 4.14 -9.17
CA THR A 199 8.59 5.20 -9.60
C THR A 199 8.49 5.31 -11.11
N MET A 200 8.13 6.47 -11.62
CA MET A 200 8.09 6.75 -13.06
C MET A 200 9.49 6.83 -13.66
N SER A 201 9.58 6.77 -14.97
CA SER A 201 10.83 6.87 -15.73
C SER A 201 11.60 8.18 -15.47
N ASP A 202 10.90 9.28 -15.18
CA ASP A 202 11.50 10.57 -14.79
C ASP A 202 11.87 10.65 -13.29
N GLY A 203 11.57 9.61 -12.50
CA GLY A 203 11.82 9.52 -11.08
C GLY A 203 10.69 10.05 -10.20
N THR A 204 9.57 10.50 -10.76
CA THR A 204 8.37 10.87 -10.00
C THR A 204 7.82 9.64 -9.26
N LEU A 205 7.55 9.80 -7.97
CA LEU A 205 6.92 8.75 -7.15
C LEU A 205 5.39 8.92 -7.26
N VAL A 206 4.67 7.83 -7.50
CA VAL A 206 3.21 7.88 -7.69
C VAL A 206 2.54 6.79 -6.89
N PHE A 207 1.52 7.16 -6.11
CA PHE A 207 0.55 6.22 -5.53
C PHE A 207 -0.83 6.42 -6.15
N PRO A 208 -1.57 5.35 -6.45
CA PRO A 208 -2.99 5.49 -6.71
C PRO A 208 -3.71 5.93 -5.44
N THR A 209 -4.82 6.64 -5.59
CA THR A 209 -5.65 7.14 -4.49
C THR A 209 -7.13 6.93 -4.76
N GLN A 210 -7.91 6.99 -3.69
CA GLN A 210 -9.36 7.06 -3.75
C GLN A 210 -9.85 8.05 -2.68
N PHE A 211 -10.90 8.80 -2.98
CA PHE A 211 -11.46 9.75 -2.04
C PHE A 211 -12.98 9.85 -2.20
N ILE A 212 -13.65 10.21 -1.11
CA ILE A 212 -15.08 10.53 -1.10
C ILE A 212 -15.21 12.04 -1.12
N ASP A 213 -15.76 12.59 -2.18
CA ASP A 213 -15.92 14.03 -2.36
C ASP A 213 -17.03 14.64 -1.50
N SER A 214 -17.24 15.96 -1.62
CA SER A 214 -18.26 16.71 -0.87
C SER A 214 -19.70 16.26 -1.16
N THR A 215 -19.93 15.53 -2.23
CA THR A 215 -21.24 14.96 -2.60
C THR A 215 -21.40 13.50 -2.18
N ARG A 216 -20.45 12.97 -1.43
CA ARG A 216 -20.38 11.57 -1.00
C ARG A 216 -20.17 10.58 -2.16
N VAL A 217 -19.67 11.03 -3.28
CA VAL A 217 -19.32 10.17 -4.43
C VAL A 217 -17.86 9.74 -4.31
N PRO A 218 -17.54 8.45 -4.43
CA PRO A 218 -16.17 7.97 -4.45
C PRO A 218 -15.51 8.24 -5.81
N ASN A 219 -14.25 8.63 -5.78
CA ASN A 219 -13.46 8.96 -6.96
C ASN A 219 -12.05 8.39 -6.84
N ALA A 220 -11.51 7.85 -7.90
CA ALA A 220 -10.11 7.43 -7.96
C ALA A 220 -9.25 8.49 -8.64
N GLY A 221 -7.99 8.55 -8.23
CA GLY A 221 -6.97 9.45 -8.75
C GLY A 221 -5.58 8.96 -8.42
N ILE A 222 -4.64 9.87 -8.42
CA ILE A 222 -3.25 9.63 -8.00
C ILE A 222 -2.77 10.76 -7.11
N MET A 223 -1.84 10.44 -6.21
CA MET A 223 -0.94 11.41 -5.60
C MET A 223 0.49 11.15 -6.06
N TYR A 224 1.30 12.17 -6.11
CA TYR A 224 2.67 12.10 -6.60
C TYR A 224 3.63 12.99 -5.84
N SER A 225 4.92 12.65 -5.93
CA SER A 225 6.03 13.44 -5.42
C SER A 225 7.13 13.56 -6.48
N LYS A 226 7.58 14.78 -6.75
CA LYS A 226 8.71 15.08 -7.65
C LYS A 226 10.02 15.34 -6.91
N ASP A 227 10.00 15.31 -5.59
CA ASP A 227 11.13 15.66 -4.72
C ASP A 227 11.55 14.50 -3.79
N ARG A 228 11.33 13.27 -4.26
CA ARG A 228 11.70 12.04 -3.54
C ARG A 228 10.92 11.84 -2.24
N GLY A 229 9.63 12.18 -2.24
CA GLY A 229 8.76 12.00 -1.08
C GLY A 229 8.92 13.05 0.02
N LYS A 230 9.59 14.18 -0.23
CA LYS A 230 9.61 15.28 0.73
C LYS A 230 8.26 15.99 0.80
N THR A 231 7.64 16.19 -0.37
CA THR A 231 6.28 16.71 -0.48
C THR A 231 5.44 15.85 -1.41
N TRP A 232 4.14 15.82 -1.17
CA TRP A 232 3.16 15.06 -1.94
C TRP A 232 2.05 15.98 -2.42
N GLN A 233 1.53 15.70 -3.60
CA GLN A 233 0.45 16.48 -4.21
C GLN A 233 -0.59 15.54 -4.80
N MET A 234 -1.88 15.91 -4.69
CA MET A 234 -2.94 15.26 -5.44
C MET A 234 -2.96 15.75 -6.90
N HIS A 235 -3.22 14.83 -7.80
CA HIS A 235 -3.58 15.15 -9.18
C HIS A 235 -5.11 15.22 -9.30
N ASN A 236 -5.60 15.69 -10.45
CA ASN A 236 -7.02 15.68 -10.76
C ASN A 236 -7.60 14.26 -10.66
N MET A 237 -8.89 14.19 -10.33
CA MET A 237 -9.67 12.96 -10.37
C MET A 237 -9.52 12.28 -11.74
N ALA A 238 -9.28 10.97 -11.75
CA ALA A 238 -9.23 10.18 -12.98
C ALA A 238 -10.65 9.78 -13.46
N ARG A 239 -11.48 9.29 -12.55
CA ARG A 239 -12.84 8.89 -12.85
C ARG A 239 -13.72 8.92 -11.61
N THR A 240 -14.93 9.43 -11.75
CA THR A 240 -15.96 9.42 -10.72
C THR A 240 -16.61 8.05 -10.56
N ASN A 241 -17.14 7.80 -9.38
CA ASN A 241 -17.82 6.57 -8.98
C ASN A 241 -16.93 5.31 -9.14
N THR A 242 -15.65 5.49 -8.81
CA THR A 242 -14.63 4.45 -8.77
C THR A 242 -13.87 4.49 -7.45
N THR A 243 -13.25 3.37 -7.08
CA THR A 243 -12.50 3.21 -5.83
C THR A 243 -11.13 2.60 -6.09
N GLU A 244 -10.76 1.58 -5.35
CA GLU A 244 -9.46 0.91 -5.39
C GLU A 244 -8.85 0.87 -6.80
N ALA A 245 -7.61 1.32 -6.91
CA ALA A 245 -6.94 1.46 -8.18
C ALA A 245 -5.49 0.96 -8.14
N GLN A 246 -4.99 0.56 -9.29
CA GLN A 246 -3.58 0.28 -9.53
C GLN A 246 -3.08 1.16 -10.68
N VAL A 247 -1.84 1.61 -10.58
CA VAL A 247 -1.21 2.51 -11.54
C VAL A 247 -0.01 1.84 -12.21
N VAL A 248 0.18 2.10 -13.50
CA VAL A 248 1.36 1.71 -14.26
C VAL A 248 1.72 2.81 -15.25
N GLU A 249 3.00 3.05 -15.46
CA GLU A 249 3.50 3.89 -16.56
C GLU A 249 3.58 3.01 -17.82
N ILE A 250 2.77 3.35 -18.84
CA ILE A 250 2.71 2.59 -20.09
C ILE A 250 3.68 3.15 -21.16
N GLU A 251 3.97 4.43 -21.09
CA GLU A 251 4.96 5.15 -21.89
C GLU A 251 5.54 6.26 -21.00
N PRO A 252 6.75 6.78 -21.27
CA PRO A 252 7.33 7.84 -20.46
C PRO A 252 6.37 9.03 -20.27
N GLY A 253 6.00 9.28 -19.01
CA GLY A 253 5.06 10.34 -18.64
C GLY A 253 3.57 9.99 -18.83
N VAL A 254 3.22 8.80 -19.33
CA VAL A 254 1.83 8.38 -19.56
C VAL A 254 1.44 7.29 -18.56
N LEU A 255 0.47 7.59 -17.71
CA LEU A 255 -0.03 6.66 -16.70
C LEU A 255 -1.34 6.01 -17.15
N MET A 256 -1.45 4.71 -16.93
CA MET A 256 -2.71 3.98 -16.97
C MET A 256 -3.13 3.65 -15.54
N LEU A 257 -4.38 3.97 -15.22
CA LEU A 257 -4.99 3.68 -13.92
C LEU A 257 -6.12 2.65 -14.11
N ASN A 258 -5.97 1.46 -13.55
CA ASN A 258 -7.03 0.46 -13.50
C ASN A 258 -7.80 0.64 -12.19
N MET A 259 -9.11 0.90 -12.28
CA MET A 259 -9.96 1.32 -11.17
C MET A 259 -11.14 0.36 -10.98
N ARG A 260 -11.49 0.08 -9.73
CA ARG A 260 -12.73 -0.61 -9.39
C ARG A 260 -13.93 0.28 -9.69
N ASP A 261 -14.78 -0.16 -10.62
CA ASP A 261 -16.01 0.55 -10.98
C ASP A 261 -17.15 0.18 -10.01
N ASN A 262 -17.78 1.17 -9.38
CA ASN A 262 -18.86 0.97 -8.42
C ASN A 262 -20.26 1.08 -9.05
N ARG A 263 -20.39 1.30 -10.36
CA ARG A 263 -21.67 1.49 -11.05
C ARG A 263 -22.42 0.21 -11.35
N GLY A 264 -21.87 -0.97 -11.01
CA GLY A 264 -22.59 -2.24 -11.13
C GLY A 264 -22.70 -2.79 -12.56
N GLY A 265 -21.77 -2.47 -13.44
CA GLY A 265 -21.65 -3.10 -14.75
C GLY A 265 -20.94 -4.46 -14.71
N SER A 266 -21.09 -5.28 -15.77
CA SER A 266 -20.23 -6.45 -15.97
C SER A 266 -18.78 -6.00 -16.19
N ARG A 267 -17.84 -6.66 -15.52
CA ARG A 267 -16.40 -6.42 -15.62
C ARG A 267 -15.78 -7.25 -16.71
#